data_25c347c3171cae97a3916b816ae53f6f
#
_entry.id   25c347c3171cae97a3916b816ae53f6f
#
_cell.length_a   1.000
_cell.length_b   1.000
_cell.length_c   1.000
_cell.angle_alpha   90.00
_cell.angle_beta   90.00
_cell.angle_gamma   90.00
#
_symmetry.space_group_name_H-M   'P 1'
#
loop_
_entity.id
_entity.type
_entity.pdbx_description
1 polymer ?
#
loop_
_entity_poly.entity_id
_entity_poly.type
_entity_poly.pdbx_seq_one_letter_code
_entity_poly.pdbx_strand_id
1 'polypeptide(L)'
;MVKCDAFRRLSLGKKENIQMVTHILTTFNRTLAHEDFGKLLLRLAVGGLMLFHGVHKLIDGVEGIAGMLTAQGLPAFIAYGVLVGEVLAPCLIILGIATRPAALVLAFTMIVAWLMVGTGKTWLLDNTGAWAIENLMYFFVGALAVACLGAGRYALGQAQWR
;
A
#
# COMPACT_ATOMS: atom_id res chain seq x y z
N MET A 1 -11.56 -33.89 -50.54
CA MET A 1 -10.24 -34.09 -49.86
C MET A 1 -9.55 -32.77 -49.54
N VAL A 2 -9.43 -31.80 -50.42
CA VAL A 2 -8.69 -30.53 -50.26
C VAL A 2 -9.19 -29.63 -49.12
N LYS A 3 -10.51 -29.58 -48.81
CA LYS A 3 -11.07 -28.74 -47.74
C LYS A 3 -10.71 -29.21 -46.30
N CYS A 4 -10.48 -30.52 -46.12
CA CYS A 4 -10.13 -31.09 -44.82
C CYS A 4 -8.69 -30.75 -44.41
N ASP A 5 -7.75 -30.68 -45.39
CA ASP A 5 -6.36 -30.35 -45.15
C ASP A 5 -6.16 -28.85 -44.85
N ALA A 6 -6.93 -27.97 -45.47
CA ALA A 6 -6.90 -26.54 -45.19
C ALA A 6 -7.40 -26.24 -43.76
N PHE A 7 -8.49 -26.87 -43.33
CA PHE A 7 -9.00 -26.72 -41.98
C PHE A 7 -8.03 -27.26 -40.93
N ARG A 8 -7.37 -28.38 -41.19
CA ARG A 8 -6.34 -28.97 -40.32
C ARG A 8 -5.12 -28.07 -40.20
N ARG A 9 -4.63 -27.43 -41.29
CA ARG A 9 -3.50 -26.47 -41.24
C ARG A 9 -3.86 -25.21 -40.44
N LEU A 10 -5.07 -24.67 -40.59
CA LEU A 10 -5.55 -23.52 -39.84
C LEU A 10 -5.64 -23.83 -38.34
N SER A 11 -6.11 -25.03 -37.98
CA SER A 11 -6.19 -25.46 -36.58
C SER A 11 -4.82 -25.71 -35.94
N LEU A 12 -3.85 -26.20 -36.71
CA LEU A 12 -2.48 -26.41 -36.25
C LEU A 12 -1.75 -25.06 -36.06
N GLY A 13 -1.83 -24.15 -37.00
CA GLY A 13 -1.24 -22.83 -36.89
C GLY A 13 -1.82 -22.01 -35.75
N LYS A 14 -3.15 -22.14 -35.47
CA LYS A 14 -3.77 -21.51 -34.30
C LYS A 14 -3.26 -22.09 -32.96
N LYS A 15 -3.03 -23.41 -32.90
CA LYS A 15 -2.46 -24.06 -31.70
C LYS A 15 -1.01 -23.63 -31.45
N GLU A 16 -0.19 -23.56 -32.50
CA GLU A 16 1.22 -23.12 -32.42
C GLU A 16 1.30 -21.65 -31.92
N ASN A 17 0.49 -20.77 -32.48
CA ASN A 17 0.43 -19.37 -32.02
C ASN A 17 -0.01 -19.25 -30.56
N ILE A 18 -0.99 -20.03 -30.12
CA ILE A 18 -1.42 -20.05 -28.72
C ILE A 18 -0.29 -20.56 -27.82
N GLN A 19 0.42 -21.61 -28.21
CA GLN A 19 1.55 -22.15 -27.45
C GLN A 19 2.69 -21.13 -27.33
N MET A 20 3.04 -20.44 -28.43
CA MET A 20 4.07 -19.39 -28.41
C MET A 20 3.70 -18.24 -27.47
N VAL A 21 2.47 -17.72 -27.55
CA VAL A 21 1.98 -16.65 -26.68
C VAL A 21 1.99 -17.12 -25.22
N THR A 22 1.53 -18.35 -24.97
CA THR A 22 1.53 -18.92 -23.62
C THR A 22 2.95 -19.04 -23.06
N HIS A 23 3.90 -19.47 -23.86
CA HIS A 23 5.31 -19.59 -23.49
C HIS A 23 5.93 -18.22 -23.16
N ILE A 24 5.66 -17.20 -23.97
CA ILE A 24 6.13 -15.83 -23.71
C ILE A 24 5.57 -15.30 -22.41
N LEU A 25 4.25 -15.44 -22.21
CA LEU A 25 3.56 -14.98 -21.00
C LEU A 25 4.04 -15.72 -19.73
N THR A 26 4.23 -17.03 -19.82
CA THR A 26 4.74 -17.82 -18.68
C THR A 26 6.18 -17.45 -18.34
N THR A 27 7.02 -17.22 -19.34
CA THR A 27 8.41 -16.77 -19.12
C THR A 27 8.44 -15.38 -18.49
N PHE A 28 7.66 -14.44 -19.02
CA PHE A 28 7.51 -13.10 -18.47
C PHE A 28 7.02 -13.12 -17.02
N ASN A 29 5.94 -13.85 -16.75
CA ASN A 29 5.39 -13.99 -15.40
C ASN A 29 6.41 -14.60 -14.42
N ARG A 30 7.15 -15.63 -14.87
CA ARG A 30 8.19 -16.26 -14.04
C ARG A 30 9.33 -15.29 -13.71
N THR A 31 9.72 -14.44 -14.65
CA THR A 31 10.76 -13.44 -14.43
C THR A 31 10.35 -12.35 -13.46
N LEU A 32 9.06 -12.00 -13.42
CA LEU A 32 8.50 -10.98 -12.50
C LEU A 32 7.99 -11.56 -11.18
N ALA A 33 7.88 -12.88 -11.05
CA ALA A 33 7.33 -13.55 -9.85
C ALA A 33 8.33 -13.54 -8.67
N HIS A 34 8.71 -12.35 -8.22
CA HIS A 34 9.55 -12.14 -7.04
C HIS A 34 8.71 -11.62 -5.87
N GLU A 35 7.93 -12.50 -5.24
CA GLU A 35 7.01 -12.13 -4.15
C GLU A 35 7.67 -11.37 -3.00
N ASP A 36 8.83 -11.82 -2.54
CA ASP A 36 9.54 -11.18 -1.45
C ASP A 36 10.07 -9.80 -1.82
N PHE A 37 10.48 -9.61 -3.08
CA PHE A 37 10.88 -8.29 -3.57
C PHE A 37 9.67 -7.35 -3.69
N GLY A 38 8.52 -7.85 -4.14
CA GLY A 38 7.28 -7.09 -4.15
C GLY A 38 6.84 -6.64 -2.76
N LYS A 39 6.96 -7.52 -1.75
CA LYS A 39 6.71 -7.18 -0.34
C LYS A 39 7.66 -6.11 0.17
N LEU A 40 8.96 -6.21 -0.13
CA LEU A 40 9.93 -5.18 0.22
C LEU A 40 9.59 -3.84 -0.41
N LEU A 41 9.32 -3.81 -1.72
CA LEU A 41 9.00 -2.60 -2.46
C LEU A 41 7.75 -1.91 -1.89
N LEU A 42 6.70 -2.68 -1.60
CA LEU A 42 5.47 -2.17 -0.99
C LEU A 42 5.74 -1.56 0.39
N ARG A 43 6.54 -2.20 1.23
CA ARG A 43 6.92 -1.68 2.55
C ARG A 43 7.71 -0.39 2.45
N LEU A 44 8.68 -0.32 1.53
CA LEU A 44 9.48 0.88 1.30
C LEU A 44 8.62 2.03 0.75
N ALA A 45 7.69 1.74 -0.15
CA ALA A 45 6.78 2.74 -0.69
C ALA A 45 5.82 3.27 0.39
N VAL A 46 5.07 2.41 1.05
CA VAL A 46 4.09 2.81 2.07
C VAL A 46 4.78 3.45 3.27
N GLY A 47 5.81 2.81 3.82
CA GLY A 47 6.53 3.32 4.98
C GLY A 47 7.34 4.57 4.66
N GLY A 48 8.08 4.58 3.55
CA GLY A 48 8.92 5.71 3.14
C GLY A 48 8.10 6.96 2.85
N LEU A 49 7.03 6.85 2.06
CA LEU A 49 6.17 8.00 1.75
C LEU A 49 5.45 8.52 3.00
N MET A 50 4.96 7.63 3.87
CA MET A 50 4.35 8.07 5.13
C MET A 50 5.33 8.75 6.06
N LEU A 51 6.59 8.30 6.08
CA LEU A 51 7.61 8.90 6.94
C LEU A 51 7.86 10.38 6.61
N PHE A 52 7.73 10.81 5.34
CA PHE A 52 7.79 12.24 5.00
C PHE A 52 6.70 13.05 5.70
N HIS A 53 5.46 12.52 5.79
CA HIS A 53 4.37 13.17 6.53
C HIS A 53 4.69 13.24 8.03
N GLY A 54 5.22 12.16 8.59
CA GLY A 54 5.61 12.11 10.01
C GLY A 54 6.76 13.07 10.34
N VAL A 55 7.79 13.12 9.50
CA VAL A 55 8.94 14.05 9.68
C VAL A 55 8.49 15.50 9.62
N HIS A 56 7.59 15.86 8.69
CA HIS A 56 7.00 17.19 8.64
C HIS A 56 6.36 17.57 9.99
N LYS A 57 5.57 16.67 10.57
CA LYS A 57 4.94 16.91 11.89
C LYS A 57 5.92 16.91 13.06
N LEU A 58 7.07 16.25 12.94
CA LEU A 58 8.14 16.37 13.94
C LEU A 58 8.81 17.73 13.92
N ILE A 59 8.91 18.35 12.74
CA ILE A 59 9.56 19.66 12.57
C ILE A 59 8.58 20.79 12.88
N ASP A 60 7.38 20.74 12.31
CA ASP A 60 6.39 21.81 12.37
C ASP A 60 5.48 21.73 13.61
N GLY A 61 5.54 20.59 14.34
CA GLY A 61 4.69 20.32 15.50
C GLY A 61 3.34 19.70 15.16
N VAL A 62 2.59 19.42 16.21
CA VAL A 62 1.25 18.80 16.13
C VAL A 62 0.13 19.73 16.61
N GLU A 63 0.45 21.03 16.76
CA GLU A 63 -0.44 22.04 17.35
C GLU A 63 -1.74 22.20 16.55
N GLY A 64 -1.68 22.10 15.22
CA GLY A 64 -2.85 22.15 14.36
C GLY A 64 -3.82 20.97 14.64
N ILE A 65 -3.27 19.78 14.85
CA ILE A 65 -4.05 18.57 15.20
C ILE A 65 -4.61 18.71 16.61
N ALA A 66 -3.80 19.20 17.56
CA ALA A 66 -4.23 19.45 18.93
C ALA A 66 -5.40 20.44 18.97
N GLY A 67 -5.35 21.52 18.19
CA GLY A 67 -6.44 22.48 18.05
C GLY A 67 -7.73 21.85 17.52
N MET A 68 -7.64 20.99 16.49
CA MET A 68 -8.81 20.26 15.96
C MET A 68 -9.42 19.31 17.00
N LEU A 69 -8.58 18.62 17.79
CA LEU A 69 -9.05 17.70 18.84
C LEU A 69 -9.75 18.45 19.97
N THR A 70 -9.16 19.57 20.45
CA THR A 70 -9.75 20.38 21.52
C THR A 70 -11.05 21.03 21.09
N ALA A 71 -11.20 21.41 19.84
CA ALA A 71 -12.47 21.92 19.29
C ALA A 71 -13.58 20.84 19.32
N GLN A 72 -13.22 19.57 19.35
CA GLN A 72 -14.15 18.42 19.48
C GLN A 72 -14.28 17.94 20.95
N GLY A 73 -13.70 18.65 21.92
CA GLY A 73 -13.75 18.29 23.33
C GLY A 73 -12.77 17.18 23.73
N LEU A 74 -11.81 16.85 22.88
CA LEU A 74 -10.79 15.83 23.14
C LEU A 74 -9.51 16.44 23.72
N PRO A 75 -8.77 15.72 24.58
CA PRO A 75 -7.51 16.20 25.15
C PRO A 75 -6.43 16.43 24.07
N ALA A 76 -5.72 17.56 24.13
CA ALA A 76 -4.70 17.95 23.18
C ALA A 76 -3.54 16.93 23.05
N PHE A 77 -3.19 16.21 24.14
CA PHE A 77 -2.09 15.25 24.12
C PHE A 77 -2.32 14.07 23.16
N ILE A 78 -3.57 13.76 22.80
CA ILE A 78 -3.90 12.72 21.79
C ILE A 78 -3.27 13.03 20.44
N ALA A 79 -3.01 14.32 20.14
CA ALA A 79 -2.33 14.73 18.91
C ALA A 79 -0.95 14.06 18.73
N TYR A 80 -0.22 13.80 19.82
CA TYR A 80 1.06 13.09 19.73
C TYR A 80 0.93 11.63 19.25
N GLY A 81 -0.26 11.04 19.34
CA GLY A 81 -0.54 9.72 18.80
C GLY A 81 -0.30 9.63 17.28
N VAL A 82 -0.39 10.74 16.56
CA VAL A 82 -0.09 10.79 15.13
C VAL A 82 1.37 10.42 14.84
N LEU A 83 2.30 10.76 15.74
CA LEU A 83 3.73 10.41 15.58
C LEU A 83 3.97 8.90 15.70
N VAL A 84 3.15 8.21 16.46
CA VAL A 84 3.19 6.73 16.53
C VAL A 84 2.78 6.14 15.17
N GLY A 85 1.73 6.66 14.55
CA GLY A 85 1.23 6.17 13.27
C GLY A 85 2.02 6.61 12.05
N GLU A 86 2.62 7.81 12.08
CA GLU A 86 3.28 8.39 10.91
C GLU A 86 4.82 8.43 10.99
N VAL A 87 5.41 8.09 12.15
CA VAL A 87 6.87 7.97 12.33
C VAL A 87 7.23 6.58 12.80
N LEU A 88 6.76 6.14 13.97
CA LEU A 88 7.18 4.87 14.56
C LEU A 88 6.72 3.69 13.71
N ALA A 89 5.45 3.62 13.35
CA ALA A 89 4.90 2.52 12.56
C ALA A 89 5.55 2.43 11.16
N PRO A 90 5.74 3.50 10.38
CA PRO A 90 6.49 3.46 9.14
C PRO A 90 7.93 2.99 9.29
N CYS A 91 8.66 3.43 10.31
CA CYS A 91 10.01 2.93 10.58
C CYS A 91 10.03 1.41 10.80
N LEU A 92 9.10 0.88 11.60
CA LEU A 92 8.97 -0.56 11.83
C LEU A 92 8.60 -1.32 10.54
N ILE A 93 7.72 -0.76 9.71
CA ILE A 93 7.35 -1.33 8.40
C ILE A 93 8.57 -1.38 7.48
N ILE A 94 9.34 -0.31 7.37
CA ILE A 94 10.55 -0.23 6.53
C ILE A 94 11.57 -1.29 6.99
N LEU A 95 11.85 -1.35 8.28
CA LEU A 95 12.80 -2.31 8.84
C LEU A 95 12.30 -3.77 8.81
N GLY A 96 11.00 -3.96 8.70
CA GLY A 96 10.38 -5.29 8.72
C GLY A 96 10.32 -5.89 10.12
N ILE A 97 10.21 -5.05 11.14
CA ILE A 97 10.08 -5.44 12.55
C ILE A 97 8.64 -5.26 12.97
N ALA A 98 8.01 -6.30 13.52
CA ALA A 98 6.59 -6.26 13.90
C ALA A 98 5.70 -5.65 12.79
N THR A 99 5.96 -6.03 11.54
CA THR A 99 5.40 -5.37 10.34
C THR A 99 3.88 -5.36 10.32
N ARG A 100 3.24 -6.47 10.68
CA ARG A 100 1.77 -6.58 10.67
C ARG A 100 1.11 -5.65 11.69
N PRO A 101 1.47 -5.67 12.99
CA PRO A 101 0.88 -4.73 13.94
C PRO A 101 1.23 -3.27 13.61
N ALA A 102 2.45 -2.96 13.15
CA ALA A 102 2.81 -1.62 12.72
C ALA A 102 1.95 -1.14 11.54
N ALA A 103 1.70 -2.00 10.56
CA ALA A 103 0.84 -1.68 9.42
C ALA A 103 -0.63 -1.47 9.84
N LEU A 104 -1.14 -2.21 10.83
CA LEU A 104 -2.47 -1.98 11.40
C LEU A 104 -2.55 -0.65 12.17
N VAL A 105 -1.49 -0.27 12.89
CA VAL A 105 -1.41 1.06 13.54
C VAL A 105 -1.46 2.17 12.49
N LEU A 106 -0.71 2.03 11.39
CA LEU A 106 -0.75 2.99 10.28
C LEU A 106 -2.16 3.05 9.66
N ALA A 107 -2.79 1.91 9.38
CA ALA A 107 -4.15 1.87 8.83
C ALA A 107 -5.15 2.55 9.76
N PHE A 108 -5.05 2.30 11.08
CA PHE A 108 -5.88 2.96 12.07
C PHE A 108 -5.67 4.49 12.08
N THR A 109 -4.42 4.94 11.97
CA THR A 109 -4.11 6.38 11.86
C THR A 109 -4.78 7.01 10.64
N MET A 110 -4.86 6.30 9.50
CA MET A 110 -5.57 6.79 8.31
C MET A 110 -7.08 6.89 8.54
N ILE A 111 -7.67 5.97 9.30
CA ILE A 111 -9.09 6.07 9.69
C ILE A 111 -9.32 7.32 10.55
N VAL A 112 -8.45 7.56 11.54
CA VAL A 112 -8.56 8.76 12.40
C VAL A 112 -8.39 10.04 11.56
N ALA A 113 -7.42 10.08 10.65
CA ALA A 113 -7.23 11.21 9.75
C ALA A 113 -8.46 11.44 8.85
N TRP A 114 -9.08 10.37 8.34
CA TRP A 114 -10.32 10.48 7.58
C TRP A 114 -11.46 11.06 8.42
N LEU A 115 -11.63 10.59 9.64
CA LEU A 115 -12.65 11.10 10.55
C LEU A 115 -12.45 12.59 10.88
N MET A 116 -11.21 13.04 11.02
CA MET A 116 -10.89 14.44 11.36
C MET A 116 -11.01 15.42 10.20
N VAL A 117 -10.51 15.04 9.00
CA VAL A 117 -10.38 15.99 7.88
C VAL A 117 -10.97 15.50 6.56
N GLY A 118 -11.37 14.24 6.48
CA GLY A 118 -11.79 13.59 5.25
C GLY A 118 -13.31 13.43 5.10
N THR A 119 -14.08 13.42 6.19
CA THR A 119 -15.53 13.12 6.16
C THR A 119 -16.32 14.06 5.26
N GLY A 120 -16.04 15.37 5.32
CA GLY A 120 -16.67 16.37 4.47
C GLY A 120 -16.25 16.32 3.00
N LYS A 121 -15.18 15.59 2.67
CA LYS A 121 -14.61 15.48 1.31
C LYS A 121 -14.82 14.10 0.69
N THR A 122 -15.44 13.18 1.39
CA THR A 122 -15.55 11.76 0.98
C THR A 122 -16.22 11.57 -0.37
N TRP A 123 -17.11 12.46 -0.75
CA TRP A 123 -17.85 12.37 -2.02
C TRP A 123 -17.47 13.46 -3.03
N LEU A 124 -16.34 14.16 -2.78
CA LEU A 124 -15.86 15.22 -3.65
C LEU A 124 -14.72 14.73 -4.53
N LEU A 125 -14.57 15.39 -5.67
CA LEU A 125 -13.39 15.31 -6.53
C LEU A 125 -12.57 16.58 -6.33
N ASP A 126 -11.26 16.48 -6.51
CA ASP A 126 -10.35 17.61 -6.49
C ASP A 126 -10.37 18.34 -7.88
N ASN A 127 -9.55 19.40 -8.00
CA ASN A 127 -9.45 20.19 -9.23
C ASN A 127 -8.87 19.42 -10.42
N THR A 128 -8.27 18.24 -10.20
CA THR A 128 -7.70 17.36 -11.23
C THR A 128 -8.65 16.23 -11.62
N GLY A 129 -9.81 16.13 -10.95
CA GLY A 129 -10.79 15.06 -11.14
C GLY A 129 -10.46 13.81 -10.32
N ALA A 130 -9.43 13.84 -9.47
CA ALA A 130 -9.10 12.76 -8.56
C ALA A 130 -10.02 12.76 -7.34
N TRP A 131 -10.15 11.62 -6.66
CA TRP A 131 -10.93 11.53 -5.44
C TRP A 131 -10.25 12.33 -4.31
N ALA A 132 -10.97 13.26 -3.68
CA ALA A 132 -10.40 14.24 -2.75
C ALA A 132 -9.72 13.63 -1.51
N ILE A 133 -9.95 12.35 -1.21
CA ILE A 133 -9.32 11.58 -0.14
C ILE A 133 -8.44 10.43 -0.65
N GLU A 134 -8.08 10.42 -1.97
CA GLU A 134 -7.37 9.28 -2.55
C GLU A 134 -6.01 9.02 -1.88
N ASN A 135 -5.23 10.06 -1.54
CA ASN A 135 -3.96 9.91 -0.85
C ASN A 135 -4.12 9.14 0.46
N LEU A 136 -5.15 9.47 1.22
CA LEU A 136 -5.46 8.81 2.49
C LEU A 136 -5.86 7.35 2.26
N MET A 137 -6.64 7.09 1.20
CA MET A 137 -7.02 5.73 0.82
C MET A 137 -5.84 4.91 0.30
N TYR A 138 -4.90 5.48 -0.44
CA TYR A 138 -3.68 4.79 -0.85
C TYR A 138 -2.86 4.32 0.35
N PHE A 139 -2.66 5.16 1.35
CA PHE A 139 -1.96 4.76 2.57
C PHE A 139 -2.74 3.72 3.37
N PHE A 140 -4.05 3.88 3.50
CA PHE A 140 -4.91 2.92 4.20
C PHE A 140 -4.87 1.54 3.56
N VAL A 141 -5.16 1.45 2.25
CA VAL A 141 -5.15 0.17 1.51
C VAL A 141 -3.74 -0.41 1.43
N GLY A 142 -2.72 0.44 1.22
CA GLY A 142 -1.32 0.02 1.23
C GLY A 142 -0.89 -0.57 2.57
N ALA A 143 -1.29 0.04 3.69
CA ALA A 143 -1.03 -0.49 5.02
C ALA A 143 -1.74 -1.84 5.25
N LEU A 144 -3.01 -1.98 4.84
CA LEU A 144 -3.71 -3.26 4.91
C LEU A 144 -3.03 -4.34 4.05
N ALA A 145 -2.57 -3.99 2.85
CA ALA A 145 -1.82 -4.91 2.00
C ALA A 145 -0.52 -5.37 2.68
N VAL A 146 0.23 -4.44 3.32
CA VAL A 146 1.42 -4.79 4.12
C VAL A 146 1.06 -5.69 5.29
N ALA A 147 -0.04 -5.42 6.00
CA ALA A 147 -0.51 -6.25 7.12
C ALA A 147 -0.85 -7.68 6.68
N CYS A 148 -1.50 -7.83 5.52
CA CYS A 148 -1.85 -9.14 4.95
C CYS A 148 -0.61 -9.91 4.48
N LEU A 149 0.26 -9.25 3.70
CA LEU A 149 1.42 -9.87 3.08
C LEU A 149 2.57 -10.15 4.07
N GLY A 150 2.68 -9.32 5.12
CA GLY A 150 3.77 -9.39 6.08
C GLY A 150 5.11 -8.85 5.54
N ALA A 151 6.18 -9.06 6.28
CA ALA A 151 7.49 -8.47 6.00
C ALA A 151 8.23 -9.10 4.81
N GLY A 152 7.95 -10.35 4.47
CA GLY A 152 8.71 -11.10 3.47
C GLY A 152 10.12 -11.48 3.95
N ARG A 153 10.94 -12.01 3.04
CA ARG A 153 12.29 -12.49 3.33
C ARG A 153 13.27 -11.36 3.68
N TYR A 154 13.11 -10.20 3.06
CA TYR A 154 14.00 -9.04 3.25
C TYR A 154 13.54 -8.19 4.43
N ALA A 155 13.68 -8.73 5.66
CA ALA A 155 13.27 -8.07 6.89
C ALA A 155 14.32 -8.30 7.98
N LEU A 156 14.55 -7.30 8.83
CA LEU A 156 15.48 -7.38 9.96
C LEU A 156 14.86 -8.09 11.16
N GLY A 157 13.54 -8.13 11.26
CA GLY A 157 12.83 -8.81 12.34
C GLY A 157 13.02 -10.32 12.32
N GLN A 158 12.93 -10.96 13.50
CA GLN A 158 12.96 -12.42 13.61
C GLN A 158 11.78 -13.05 12.86
N ALA A 159 11.96 -14.30 12.40
CA ALA A 159 10.97 -14.98 11.56
C ALA A 159 9.55 -15.04 12.17
N GLN A 160 9.45 -15.10 13.49
CA GLN A 160 8.16 -15.11 14.22
C GLN A 160 7.43 -13.76 14.26
N TRP A 161 8.12 -12.65 13.92
CA TRP A 161 7.56 -11.29 13.94
C TRP A 161 7.43 -10.65 12.55
N ARG A 162 7.65 -11.43 11.50
CA ARG A 162 7.61 -10.98 10.10
C ARG A 162 6.21 -10.95 9.49
#